data_43c4189c8223d318efb96592e9f699ce
#
_entry.id   43c4189c8223d318efb96592e9f699ce
#
_cell.length_a   1.000
_cell.length_b   1.000
_cell.length_c   1.000
_cell.angle_alpha   90.00
_cell.angle_beta   90.00
_cell.angle_gamma   90.00
#
_symmetry.space_group_name_H-M   'P 1'
#
loop_
_entity.id
_entity.type
_entity.pdbx_description
1 polymer ?
#
loop_
_entity_poly.entity_id
_entity_poly.type
_entity_poly.pdbx_seq_one_letter_code
_entity_poly.pdbx_strand_id
1 'polypeptide(L)'
;MLFRSVPADWVVPMPKGMNLFEAMALGTAGYTAALAIVRMEANGLAPANGPVIVSGATGGVGSIAIDVLSRLGYRVVALTGKENEAGYLKKLGAGEVMSRKSLDLSKIKPLDKASWAGAVDNLGGEVLAWMASTMLPGGTIASIGLAASMNLNTSVAPFILRGVSLLGIDSGATPMPLRREVWRRLAGDMRPAHLEEMTRTLAFDDLPRAFDGLLKGAARGRIVVDLAA
;
A
#
# COMPACT_ATOMS: atom_id res chain seq x y z
N MET A 1 9.19 -12.73 30.56
CA MET A 1 9.68 -12.25 29.26
C MET A 1 9.84 -13.42 28.33
N LEU A 2 9.15 -13.43 27.20
CA LEU A 2 9.29 -14.50 26.22
C LEU A 2 10.37 -14.10 25.21
N PHE A 3 11.53 -14.76 25.29
CA PHE A 3 12.58 -14.59 24.29
C PHE A 3 12.25 -15.48 23.08
N ARG A 4 12.46 -14.94 21.88
CA ARG A 4 12.41 -15.71 20.65
C ARG A 4 13.76 -15.63 19.95
N SER A 5 14.25 -16.77 19.50
CA SER A 5 15.45 -16.83 18.65
C SER A 5 15.01 -16.97 17.19
N VAL A 6 15.64 -16.22 16.31
CA VAL A 6 15.49 -16.33 14.87
C VAL A 6 16.87 -16.46 14.23
N PRO A 7 16.99 -17.08 13.05
CA PRO A 7 18.25 -17.09 12.31
C PRO A 7 18.75 -15.65 12.06
N ALA A 8 20.04 -15.42 12.26
CA ALA A 8 20.63 -14.09 12.15
C ALA A 8 20.49 -13.49 10.73
N ASP A 9 20.49 -14.33 9.71
CA ASP A 9 20.32 -13.95 8.31
C ASP A 9 18.87 -13.52 7.95
N TRP A 10 17.91 -13.72 8.85
CA TRP A 10 16.55 -13.17 8.71
C TRP A 10 16.45 -11.73 9.24
N VAL A 11 17.47 -11.25 9.94
CA VAL A 11 17.45 -9.94 10.59
C VAL A 11 18.06 -8.90 9.66
N VAL A 12 17.38 -7.79 9.50
CA VAL A 12 17.93 -6.58 8.86
C VAL A 12 18.34 -5.61 9.96
N PRO A 13 19.62 -5.20 10.02
CA PRO A 13 20.03 -4.15 10.93
C PRO A 13 19.20 -2.89 10.68
N MET A 14 18.80 -2.20 11.75
CA MET A 14 18.03 -0.96 11.62
C MET A 14 18.84 0.07 10.81
N PRO A 15 18.27 0.64 9.75
CA PRO A 15 18.98 1.61 8.93
C PRO A 15 19.39 2.84 9.74
N LYS A 16 20.53 3.40 9.40
CA LYS A 16 21.02 4.64 10.04
C LYS A 16 20.00 5.78 9.86
N GLY A 17 19.69 6.49 10.95
CA GLY A 17 18.75 7.61 10.95
C GLY A 17 17.28 7.22 11.13
N MET A 18 16.98 5.93 11.32
CA MET A 18 15.65 5.44 11.71
C MET A 18 15.65 5.11 13.20
N ASN A 19 14.59 5.43 13.92
CA ASN A 19 14.41 5.05 15.32
C ASN A 19 13.46 3.85 15.47
N LEU A 20 13.35 3.31 16.69
CA LEU A 20 12.53 2.12 16.97
C LEU A 20 11.04 2.36 16.71
N PHE A 21 10.53 3.55 17.05
CA PHE A 21 9.13 3.91 16.78
C PHE A 21 8.84 3.90 15.28
N GLU A 22 9.69 4.54 14.48
CA GLU A 22 9.55 4.55 13.02
C GLU A 22 9.61 3.14 12.42
N ALA A 23 10.56 2.31 12.89
CA ALA A 23 10.68 0.93 12.43
C ALA A 23 9.41 0.12 12.74
N MET A 24 8.82 0.30 13.92
CA MET A 24 7.58 -0.37 14.31
C MET A 24 6.35 0.20 13.59
N ALA A 25 6.27 1.52 13.42
CA ALA A 25 5.19 2.18 12.69
C ALA A 25 5.16 1.77 11.21
N LEU A 26 6.32 1.68 10.57
CA LEU A 26 6.45 1.10 9.22
C LEU A 26 6.08 -0.38 9.24
N GLY A 27 6.79 -1.18 9.99
CA GLY A 27 6.58 -2.62 10.09
C GLY A 27 6.42 -3.29 8.73
N THR A 28 5.62 -4.34 8.69
CA THR A 28 5.31 -5.06 7.44
C THR A 28 4.58 -4.16 6.43
N ALA A 29 3.69 -3.27 6.89
CA ALA A 29 2.90 -2.44 5.98
C ALA A 29 3.77 -1.42 5.22
N GLY A 30 4.68 -0.73 5.91
CA GLY A 30 5.62 0.20 5.26
C GLY A 30 6.59 -0.50 4.33
N TYR A 31 7.11 -1.63 4.79
CA TYR A 31 7.96 -2.47 3.96
C TYR A 31 7.25 -2.92 2.68
N THR A 32 6.00 -3.39 2.79
CA THR A 32 5.21 -3.87 1.64
C THR A 32 4.89 -2.72 0.66
N ALA A 33 4.51 -1.55 1.17
CA ALA A 33 4.25 -0.37 0.34
C ALA A 33 5.52 0.03 -0.45
N ALA A 34 6.67 0.09 0.22
CA ALA A 34 7.93 0.42 -0.43
C ALA A 34 8.38 -0.65 -1.43
N LEU A 35 8.26 -1.94 -1.10
CA LEU A 35 8.54 -3.04 -2.03
C LEU A 35 7.68 -2.96 -3.28
N ALA A 36 6.38 -2.65 -3.13
CA ALA A 36 5.47 -2.45 -4.26
C ALA A 36 5.97 -1.35 -5.19
N ILE A 37 6.33 -0.19 -4.63
CA ILE A 37 6.85 0.95 -5.40
C ILE A 37 8.15 0.58 -6.11
N VAL A 38 9.11 -0.03 -5.40
CA VAL A 38 10.39 -0.49 -5.99
C VAL A 38 10.15 -1.44 -7.17
N ARG A 39 9.22 -2.37 -7.04
CA ARG A 39 8.91 -3.30 -8.13
C ARG A 39 8.19 -2.66 -9.29
N MET A 40 7.28 -1.70 -9.02
CA MET A 40 6.62 -0.94 -10.08
C MET A 40 7.61 -0.04 -10.83
N GLU A 41 8.54 0.63 -10.13
CA GLU A 41 9.62 1.42 -10.75
C GLU A 41 10.54 0.54 -11.60
N ALA A 42 10.92 -0.64 -11.10
CA ALA A 42 11.70 -1.62 -11.87
C ALA A 42 10.95 -2.14 -13.12
N ASN A 43 9.61 -2.08 -13.12
CA ASN A 43 8.74 -2.38 -14.26
C ASN A 43 8.43 -1.15 -15.13
N GLY A 44 9.18 -0.05 -14.97
CA GLY A 44 9.09 1.14 -15.80
C GLY A 44 8.11 2.21 -15.33
N LEU A 45 7.50 2.11 -14.14
CA LEU A 45 6.66 3.18 -13.60
C LEU A 45 7.51 4.40 -13.24
N ALA A 46 7.12 5.56 -13.73
CA ALA A 46 7.72 6.84 -13.41
C ALA A 46 6.62 7.92 -13.23
N PRO A 47 6.89 9.03 -12.51
CA PRO A 47 5.91 10.10 -12.29
C PRO A 47 5.33 10.69 -13.58
N ALA A 48 6.11 10.71 -14.66
CA ALA A 48 5.68 11.22 -15.96
C ALA A 48 4.68 10.31 -16.70
N ASN A 49 4.55 9.03 -16.32
CA ASN A 49 3.66 8.11 -17.03
C ASN A 49 2.17 8.38 -16.79
N GLY A 50 1.80 9.00 -15.67
CA GLY A 50 0.43 9.30 -15.32
C GLY A 50 0.09 9.05 -13.85
N PRO A 51 -1.21 9.10 -13.47
CA PRO A 51 -1.59 8.93 -12.08
C PRO A 51 -1.47 7.49 -11.59
N VAL A 52 -1.22 7.37 -10.28
CA VAL A 52 -1.21 6.11 -9.55
C VAL A 52 -2.43 6.06 -8.61
N ILE A 53 -3.25 5.00 -8.75
CA ILE A 53 -4.39 4.77 -7.87
C ILE A 53 -4.02 3.80 -6.74
N VAL A 54 -4.49 4.10 -5.51
CA VAL A 54 -4.24 3.27 -4.32
C VAL A 54 -5.57 2.84 -3.73
N SER A 55 -5.89 1.54 -3.76
CA SER A 55 -7.07 0.99 -3.10
C SER A 55 -6.82 0.73 -1.62
N GLY A 56 -7.90 0.63 -0.81
CA GLY A 56 -7.73 0.47 0.64
C GLY A 56 -6.91 1.61 1.26
N ALA A 57 -7.06 2.81 0.72
CA ALA A 57 -6.23 3.99 0.94
C ALA A 57 -6.02 4.36 2.41
N THR A 58 -7.01 4.14 3.28
CA THR A 58 -6.96 4.46 4.71
C THR A 58 -6.28 3.39 5.58
N GLY A 59 -5.96 2.23 5.01
CA GLY A 59 -5.25 1.16 5.72
C GLY A 59 -3.76 1.44 5.87
N GLY A 60 -3.05 0.59 6.62
CA GLY A 60 -1.62 0.80 6.89
C GLY A 60 -0.76 0.87 5.64
N VAL A 61 -0.93 -0.09 4.70
CA VAL A 61 -0.19 -0.09 3.43
C VAL A 61 -0.60 1.09 2.56
N GLY A 62 -1.94 1.31 2.41
CA GLY A 62 -2.47 2.37 1.55
C GLY A 62 -2.02 3.77 1.98
N SER A 63 -2.07 4.06 3.28
CA SER A 63 -1.64 5.37 3.83
C SER A 63 -0.15 5.63 3.58
N ILE A 64 0.70 4.64 3.83
CA ILE A 64 2.14 4.77 3.59
C ILE A 64 2.43 4.87 2.09
N ALA A 65 1.76 4.07 1.25
CA ALA A 65 1.94 4.13 -0.19
C ALA A 65 1.60 5.51 -0.77
N ILE A 66 0.50 6.14 -0.29
CA ILE A 66 0.11 7.49 -0.71
C ILE A 66 1.18 8.51 -0.35
N ASP A 67 1.64 8.52 0.90
CA ASP A 67 2.66 9.46 1.38
C ASP A 67 3.97 9.30 0.58
N VAL A 68 4.47 8.08 0.45
CA VAL A 68 5.72 7.81 -0.26
C VAL A 68 5.61 8.16 -1.75
N LEU A 69 4.54 7.74 -2.44
CA LEU A 69 4.34 8.04 -3.86
C LEU A 69 4.25 9.55 -4.10
N SER A 70 3.51 10.27 -3.24
CA SER A 70 3.40 11.73 -3.33
C SER A 70 4.78 12.41 -3.19
N ARG A 71 5.59 11.99 -2.22
CA ARG A 71 6.97 12.50 -2.04
C ARG A 71 7.88 12.21 -3.21
N LEU A 72 7.70 11.07 -3.87
CA LEU A 72 8.45 10.70 -5.08
C LEU A 72 7.93 11.43 -6.34
N GLY A 73 6.97 12.35 -6.20
CA GLY A 73 6.46 13.17 -7.28
C GLY A 73 5.37 12.52 -8.12
N TYR A 74 4.81 11.38 -7.70
CA TYR A 74 3.67 10.77 -8.38
C TYR A 74 2.38 11.52 -8.08
N ARG A 75 1.50 11.63 -9.07
CA ARG A 75 0.12 12.07 -8.88
C ARG A 75 -0.71 10.92 -8.33
N VAL A 76 -1.12 11.01 -7.07
CA VAL A 76 -1.79 9.92 -6.35
C VAL A 76 -3.29 10.13 -6.28
N VAL A 77 -4.06 9.10 -6.59
CA VAL A 77 -5.50 9.01 -6.41
C VAL A 77 -5.80 7.97 -5.35
N ALA A 78 -6.45 8.38 -4.26
CA ALA A 78 -6.81 7.50 -3.16
C ALA A 78 -8.22 6.93 -3.35
N LEU A 79 -8.37 5.60 -3.46
CA LEU A 79 -9.66 4.93 -3.54
C LEU A 79 -10.04 4.40 -2.16
N THR A 80 -11.14 4.92 -1.58
CA THR A 80 -11.59 4.57 -0.23
C THR A 80 -13.09 4.29 -0.15
N GLY A 81 -13.49 3.41 0.78
CA GLY A 81 -14.89 3.27 1.21
C GLY A 81 -15.25 4.16 2.41
N LYS A 82 -14.28 4.91 2.96
CA LYS A 82 -14.43 5.79 4.12
C LYS A 82 -14.37 7.25 3.67
N GLU A 83 -15.48 7.78 3.19
CA GLU A 83 -15.57 9.12 2.62
C GLU A 83 -15.22 10.24 3.61
N ASN A 84 -15.50 10.03 4.89
CA ASN A 84 -15.14 10.92 6.00
C ASN A 84 -13.63 11.07 6.20
N GLU A 85 -12.82 10.19 5.63
CA GLU A 85 -11.35 10.23 5.73
C GLU A 85 -10.68 11.00 4.57
N ALA A 86 -11.44 11.69 3.73
CA ALA A 86 -10.89 12.43 2.59
C ALA A 86 -9.85 13.48 3.00
N GLY A 87 -10.09 14.20 4.10
CA GLY A 87 -9.14 15.18 4.63
C GLY A 87 -7.80 14.55 5.05
N TYR A 88 -7.87 13.39 5.70
CA TYR A 88 -6.69 12.61 6.09
C TYR A 88 -5.88 12.17 4.85
N LEU A 89 -6.54 11.61 3.84
CA LEU A 89 -5.88 11.14 2.62
C LEU A 89 -5.23 12.28 1.82
N LYS A 90 -5.89 13.45 1.76
CA LYS A 90 -5.31 14.65 1.15
C LYS A 90 -4.08 15.14 1.90
N LYS A 91 -4.09 15.09 3.23
CA LYS A 91 -2.94 15.47 4.06
C LYS A 91 -1.74 14.55 3.79
N LEU A 92 -1.96 13.26 3.51
CA LEU A 92 -0.91 12.33 3.12
C LEU A 92 -0.40 12.55 1.68
N GLY A 93 -0.98 13.49 0.92
CA GLY A 93 -0.53 13.83 -0.41
C GLY A 93 -1.38 13.24 -1.55
N ALA A 94 -2.57 12.67 -1.27
CA ALA A 94 -3.50 12.31 -2.33
C ALA A 94 -4.01 13.57 -3.04
N GLY A 95 -3.73 13.69 -4.34
CA GLY A 95 -4.24 14.79 -5.17
C GLY A 95 -5.74 14.68 -5.39
N GLU A 96 -6.27 13.46 -5.43
CA GLU A 96 -7.68 13.16 -5.57
C GLU A 96 -8.10 12.04 -4.62
N VAL A 97 -9.34 12.10 -4.13
CA VAL A 97 -9.95 11.04 -3.32
C VAL A 97 -11.23 10.58 -3.99
N MET A 98 -11.27 9.30 -4.35
CA MET A 98 -12.42 8.65 -4.98
C MET A 98 -13.15 7.78 -3.98
N SER A 99 -14.47 7.84 -3.98
CA SER A 99 -15.31 6.91 -3.23
C SER A 99 -15.38 5.56 -3.97
N ARG A 100 -15.10 4.46 -3.26
CA ARG A 100 -15.34 3.12 -3.80
C ARG A 100 -16.81 2.87 -4.13
N LYS A 101 -17.74 3.54 -3.45
CA LYS A 101 -19.18 3.42 -3.70
C LYS A 101 -19.62 4.02 -5.04
N SER A 102 -18.81 4.92 -5.61
CA SER A 102 -19.09 5.50 -6.94
C SER A 102 -18.72 4.58 -8.11
N LEU A 103 -18.07 3.44 -7.83
CA LEU A 103 -17.69 2.48 -8.85
C LEU A 103 -18.85 1.51 -9.12
N ASP A 104 -19.22 1.37 -10.40
CA ASP A 104 -20.09 0.26 -10.83
C ASP A 104 -19.24 -1.00 -11.07
N LEU A 105 -19.13 -1.82 -10.04
CA LEU A 105 -18.38 -3.08 -10.08
C LEU A 105 -19.24 -4.26 -10.58
N SER A 106 -20.53 -4.06 -10.85
CA SER A 106 -21.43 -5.13 -11.29
C SER A 106 -21.19 -5.58 -12.73
N LYS A 107 -20.61 -4.71 -13.56
CA LYS A 107 -20.36 -4.93 -14.99
C LYS A 107 -18.99 -4.43 -15.40
N ILE A 108 -17.93 -5.10 -14.91
CA ILE A 108 -16.57 -4.75 -15.29
C ILE A 108 -16.33 -5.13 -16.75
N LYS A 109 -16.03 -4.16 -17.59
CA LYS A 109 -15.69 -4.36 -18.99
C LYS A 109 -14.29 -4.99 -19.11
N PRO A 110 -14.03 -5.80 -20.13
CA PRO A 110 -12.67 -6.28 -20.42
C PRO A 110 -11.64 -5.16 -20.57
N LEU A 111 -12.04 -4.03 -21.16
CA LEU A 111 -11.31 -2.77 -21.25
C LEU A 111 -12.28 -1.61 -21.02
N ASP A 112 -11.89 -0.66 -20.19
CA ASP A 112 -12.63 0.58 -19.97
C ASP A 112 -11.71 1.80 -20.19
N LYS A 113 -12.20 3.01 -19.89
CA LYS A 113 -11.44 4.25 -20.04
C LYS A 113 -10.10 4.14 -19.32
N ALA A 114 -9.02 4.22 -20.08
CA ALA A 114 -7.67 4.18 -19.55
C ALA A 114 -7.39 5.44 -18.71
N SER A 115 -6.96 5.25 -17.46
CA SER A 115 -6.84 6.34 -16.48
C SER A 115 -5.55 6.27 -15.65
N TRP A 116 -5.01 5.07 -15.38
CA TRP A 116 -3.96 4.86 -14.37
C TRP A 116 -2.68 4.31 -14.99
N ALA A 117 -1.54 4.95 -14.70
CA ALA A 117 -0.22 4.42 -15.06
C ALA A 117 0.27 3.38 -14.04
N GLY A 118 -0.13 3.54 -12.79
CA GLY A 118 0.17 2.59 -11.72
C GLY A 118 -1.05 2.33 -10.82
N ALA A 119 -1.05 1.17 -10.16
CA ALA A 119 -2.04 0.85 -9.15
C ALA A 119 -1.41 0.08 -7.98
N VAL A 120 -1.74 0.46 -6.76
CA VAL A 120 -1.42 -0.28 -5.53
C VAL A 120 -2.71 -0.87 -5.01
N ASP A 121 -2.86 -2.19 -5.13
CA ASP A 121 -4.09 -2.86 -4.73
C ASP A 121 -3.95 -3.61 -3.40
N ASN A 122 -4.80 -3.19 -2.44
CA ASN A 122 -4.90 -3.79 -1.12
C ASN A 122 -6.20 -4.59 -0.93
N LEU A 123 -7.07 -4.64 -1.93
CA LEU A 123 -8.43 -5.17 -1.79
C LEU A 123 -8.63 -6.50 -2.53
N GLY A 124 -8.03 -6.66 -3.69
CA GLY A 124 -8.31 -7.80 -4.55
C GLY A 124 -9.69 -7.74 -5.20
N GLY A 125 -10.18 -8.88 -5.68
CA GLY A 125 -11.54 -9.05 -6.17
C GLY A 125 -11.90 -8.16 -7.34
N GLU A 126 -13.15 -7.68 -7.33
CA GLU A 126 -13.72 -6.82 -8.37
C GLU A 126 -12.99 -5.47 -8.50
N VAL A 127 -12.45 -4.94 -7.40
CA VAL A 127 -11.68 -3.69 -7.44
C VAL A 127 -10.39 -3.89 -8.23
N LEU A 128 -9.68 -4.98 -8.02
CA LEU A 128 -8.48 -5.31 -8.78
C LEU A 128 -8.81 -5.56 -10.26
N ALA A 129 -9.92 -6.25 -10.54
CA ALA A 129 -10.39 -6.48 -11.92
C ALA A 129 -10.73 -5.15 -12.62
N TRP A 130 -11.42 -4.23 -11.93
CA TRP A 130 -11.71 -2.89 -12.43
C TRP A 130 -10.43 -2.08 -12.67
N MET A 131 -9.48 -2.11 -11.72
CA MET A 131 -8.19 -1.47 -11.92
C MET A 131 -7.50 -1.97 -13.18
N ALA A 132 -7.43 -3.29 -13.37
CA ALA A 132 -6.81 -3.86 -14.56
C ALA A 132 -7.46 -3.34 -15.86
N SER A 133 -8.79 -3.26 -15.90
CA SER A 133 -9.54 -2.78 -17.09
C SER A 133 -9.34 -1.30 -17.39
N THR A 134 -8.91 -0.51 -16.39
CA THR A 134 -8.75 0.95 -16.47
C THR A 134 -7.30 1.43 -16.52
N MET A 135 -6.33 0.52 -16.61
CA MET A 135 -4.91 0.88 -16.77
C MET A 135 -4.61 1.53 -18.11
N LEU A 136 -3.68 2.46 -18.12
CA LEU A 136 -3.03 2.98 -19.33
C LEU A 136 -2.18 1.89 -20.01
N PRO A 137 -1.87 2.02 -21.31
CA PRO A 137 -0.92 1.12 -21.97
C PRO A 137 0.44 1.08 -21.24
N GLY A 138 0.97 -0.12 -21.01
CA GLY A 138 2.20 -0.34 -20.25
C GLY A 138 2.06 -0.13 -18.75
N GLY A 139 0.83 0.11 -18.24
CA GLY A 139 0.61 0.34 -16.83
C GLY A 139 0.95 -0.87 -15.95
N THR A 140 1.26 -0.61 -14.67
CA THR A 140 1.69 -1.64 -13.73
C THR A 140 0.86 -1.63 -12.45
N ILE A 141 0.46 -2.81 -11.99
CA ILE A 141 -0.35 -3.02 -10.78
C ILE A 141 0.48 -3.81 -9.77
N ALA A 142 0.64 -3.30 -8.58
CA ALA A 142 1.15 -4.04 -7.42
C ALA A 142 -0.05 -4.65 -6.66
N SER A 143 -0.21 -5.96 -6.77
CA SER A 143 -1.22 -6.72 -6.03
C SER A 143 -0.63 -7.15 -4.69
N ILE A 144 -1.19 -6.60 -3.60
CA ILE A 144 -0.66 -6.73 -2.24
C ILE A 144 -1.63 -7.48 -1.33
N GLY A 145 -2.91 -7.09 -1.37
CA GLY A 145 -3.89 -7.50 -0.40
C GLY A 145 -5.12 -8.18 -1.02
N LEU A 146 -5.89 -8.80 -0.12
CA LEU A 146 -7.11 -9.54 -0.45
C LEU A 146 -8.26 -9.18 0.51
N ALA A 147 -8.25 -7.92 1.00
CA ALA A 147 -9.18 -7.50 2.06
C ALA A 147 -10.67 -7.53 1.64
N ALA A 148 -10.97 -7.44 0.36
CA ALA A 148 -12.33 -7.61 -0.16
C ALA A 148 -12.56 -9.02 -0.71
N SER A 149 -11.58 -9.58 -1.44
CA SER A 149 -11.67 -10.95 -1.98
C SER A 149 -10.31 -11.45 -2.43
N MET A 150 -10.07 -12.77 -2.30
CA MET A 150 -8.90 -13.44 -2.85
C MET A 150 -9.08 -13.87 -4.30
N ASN A 151 -10.31 -13.84 -4.82
CA ASN A 151 -10.60 -14.22 -6.20
C ASN A 151 -10.41 -13.04 -7.14
N LEU A 152 -9.77 -13.26 -8.28
CA LEU A 152 -9.65 -12.29 -9.36
C LEU A 152 -10.38 -12.81 -10.59
N ASN A 153 -11.54 -12.23 -10.87
CA ASN A 153 -12.31 -12.52 -12.08
C ASN A 153 -12.12 -11.39 -13.09
N THR A 154 -11.24 -11.58 -14.07
CA THR A 154 -10.90 -10.59 -15.09
C THR A 154 -10.67 -11.25 -16.44
N SER A 155 -10.58 -10.44 -17.49
CA SER A 155 -10.20 -10.94 -18.82
C SER A 155 -8.70 -10.76 -19.08
N VAL A 156 -8.17 -11.43 -20.08
CA VAL A 156 -6.78 -11.24 -20.52
C VAL A 156 -6.57 -9.95 -21.33
N ALA A 157 -7.64 -9.26 -21.71
CA ALA A 157 -7.59 -8.11 -22.60
C ALA A 157 -6.67 -6.97 -22.09
N PRO A 158 -6.68 -6.56 -20.82
CA PRO A 158 -5.74 -5.54 -20.33
C PRO A 158 -4.28 -5.93 -20.52
N PHE A 159 -3.97 -7.19 -20.32
CA PHE A 159 -2.58 -7.70 -20.38
C PHE A 159 -2.10 -7.79 -21.82
N ILE A 160 -2.94 -8.29 -22.77
CA ILE A 160 -2.56 -8.47 -24.16
C ILE A 160 -2.65 -7.15 -24.93
N LEU A 161 -3.76 -6.39 -24.78
CA LEU A 161 -4.04 -5.23 -25.64
C LEU A 161 -3.45 -3.92 -25.13
N ARG A 162 -3.11 -3.85 -23.82
CA ARG A 162 -2.47 -2.68 -23.22
C ARG A 162 -1.12 -2.99 -22.57
N GLY A 163 -0.66 -4.24 -22.59
CA GLY A 163 0.62 -4.62 -21.97
C GLY A 163 0.65 -4.36 -20.46
N VAL A 164 -0.49 -4.44 -19.80
CA VAL A 164 -0.56 -4.22 -18.33
C VAL A 164 0.20 -5.31 -17.61
N SER A 165 1.00 -4.92 -16.62
CA SER A 165 1.70 -5.85 -15.73
C SER A 165 0.97 -5.98 -14.40
N LEU A 166 0.72 -7.21 -13.95
CA LEU A 166 0.21 -7.53 -12.62
C LEU A 166 1.33 -8.15 -11.79
N LEU A 167 1.84 -7.39 -10.82
CA LEU A 167 2.97 -7.79 -9.98
C LEU A 167 2.48 -8.27 -8.62
N GLY A 168 2.66 -9.54 -8.30
CA GLY A 168 2.45 -10.06 -6.96
C GLY A 168 3.52 -9.52 -6.00
N ILE A 169 3.14 -9.02 -4.84
CA ILE A 169 4.04 -8.45 -3.84
C ILE A 169 4.12 -9.36 -2.62
N ASP A 170 5.07 -10.28 -2.64
CA ASP A 170 5.36 -11.14 -1.50
C ASP A 170 6.41 -10.48 -0.59
N SER A 171 5.93 -9.81 0.45
CA SER A 171 6.80 -9.17 1.45
C SER A 171 7.40 -10.17 2.45
N GLY A 172 6.83 -11.37 2.57
CA GLY A 172 7.31 -12.43 3.46
C GLY A 172 8.56 -13.10 2.94
N ALA A 173 8.56 -13.54 1.68
CA ALA A 173 9.64 -14.30 1.07
C ALA A 173 10.61 -13.46 0.22
N THR A 174 10.63 -12.13 0.41
CA THR A 174 11.55 -11.24 -0.32
C THR A 174 13.01 -11.63 -0.06
N PRO A 175 13.84 -11.85 -1.10
CA PRO A 175 15.27 -12.11 -0.94
C PRO A 175 15.99 -10.99 -0.17
N MET A 176 16.94 -11.37 0.70
CA MET A 176 17.60 -10.44 1.60
C MET A 176 18.27 -9.23 0.91
N PRO A 177 18.93 -9.35 -0.26
CA PRO A 177 19.49 -8.19 -0.96
C PRO A 177 18.43 -7.14 -1.28
N LEU A 178 17.27 -7.54 -1.84
CA LEU A 178 16.16 -6.64 -2.13
C LEU A 178 15.52 -6.11 -0.83
N ARG A 179 15.40 -6.96 0.20
CA ARG A 179 14.88 -6.54 1.51
C ARG A 179 15.71 -5.40 2.12
N ARG A 180 17.04 -5.51 2.08
CA ARG A 180 17.95 -4.47 2.58
C ARG A 180 17.84 -3.19 1.76
N GLU A 181 17.71 -3.29 0.45
CA GLU A 181 17.52 -2.14 -0.42
C GLU A 181 16.21 -1.40 -0.13
N VAL A 182 15.10 -2.12 0.04
CA VAL A 182 13.79 -1.52 0.41
C VAL A 182 13.89 -0.78 1.75
N TRP A 183 14.52 -1.37 2.77
CA TRP A 183 14.71 -0.72 4.07
C TRP A 183 15.64 0.50 3.97
N ARG A 184 16.68 0.44 3.14
CA ARG A 184 17.56 1.58 2.86
C ARG A 184 16.77 2.75 2.26
N ARG A 185 15.89 2.47 1.30
CA ARG A 185 15.02 3.48 0.68
C ARG A 185 13.99 4.04 1.68
N LEU A 186 13.43 3.21 2.55
CA LEU A 186 12.53 3.66 3.62
C LEU A 186 13.21 4.59 4.64
N ALA A 187 14.52 4.44 4.83
CA ALA A 187 15.30 5.37 5.67
C ALA A 187 15.76 6.63 4.89
N GLY A 188 15.62 6.65 3.58
CA GLY A 188 16.08 7.69 2.67
C GLY A 188 14.95 8.38 1.89
N ASP A 189 14.95 8.17 0.59
CA ASP A 189 14.05 8.83 -0.37
C ASP A 189 12.56 8.41 -0.19
N MET A 190 12.31 7.20 0.30
CA MET A 190 10.96 6.69 0.59
C MET A 190 10.53 6.87 2.05
N ARG A 191 11.23 7.67 2.87
CA ARG A 191 10.82 7.91 4.25
C ARG A 191 9.50 8.69 4.27
N PRO A 192 8.40 8.15 4.87
CA PRO A 192 7.14 8.88 4.93
C PRO A 192 7.27 10.18 5.72
N ALA A 193 6.63 11.25 5.23
CA ALA A 193 6.65 12.55 5.89
C ALA A 193 5.66 12.63 7.07
N HIS A 194 4.56 11.85 7.00
CA HIS A 194 3.44 11.93 7.93
C HIS A 194 3.29 10.65 8.76
N LEU A 195 4.42 9.94 9.04
CA LEU A 195 4.36 8.64 9.72
C LEU A 195 3.76 8.74 11.13
N GLU A 196 4.09 9.80 11.87
CA GLU A 196 3.53 10.05 13.22
C GLU A 196 2.01 10.28 13.15
N GLU A 197 1.54 11.06 12.18
CA GLU A 197 0.13 11.40 12.03
C GLU A 197 -0.74 10.22 11.60
N MET A 198 -0.17 9.27 10.87
CA MET A 198 -0.86 8.05 10.51
C MET A 198 -0.72 6.94 11.56
N THR A 199 0.03 7.18 12.64
CA THR A 199 0.31 6.18 13.66
C THR A 199 -0.33 6.57 14.99
N ARG A 200 -1.06 5.63 15.59
CA ARG A 200 -1.58 5.73 16.95
C ARG A 200 -0.80 4.81 17.87
N THR A 201 -0.36 5.31 19.01
CA THR A 201 0.23 4.48 20.06
C THR A 201 -0.86 4.01 21.02
N LEU A 202 -0.80 2.77 21.47
CA LEU A 202 -1.67 2.17 22.46
C LEU A 202 -0.85 1.50 23.55
N ALA A 203 -1.36 1.50 24.77
CA ALA A 203 -0.89 0.61 25.82
C ALA A 203 -1.23 -0.85 25.49
N PHE A 204 -0.47 -1.79 26.06
CA PHE A 204 -0.69 -3.22 25.78
C PHE A 204 -2.11 -3.68 26.16
N ASP A 205 -2.65 -3.17 27.26
CA ASP A 205 -3.99 -3.53 27.77
C ASP A 205 -5.14 -3.02 26.88
N ASP A 206 -4.89 -2.05 25.99
CA ASP A 206 -5.87 -1.55 25.02
C ASP A 206 -5.95 -2.37 23.72
N LEU A 207 -5.10 -3.38 23.55
CA LEU A 207 -5.06 -4.23 22.36
C LEU A 207 -6.41 -4.87 22.00
N PRO A 208 -7.21 -5.41 22.94
CA PRO A 208 -8.52 -6.00 22.60
C PRO A 208 -9.44 -5.01 21.89
N ARG A 209 -9.46 -3.74 22.30
CA ARG A 209 -10.25 -2.67 21.65
C ARG A 209 -9.75 -2.37 20.23
N ALA A 210 -8.43 -2.45 20.02
CA ALA A 210 -7.84 -2.26 18.70
C ALA A 210 -8.24 -3.39 17.74
N PHE A 211 -8.30 -4.63 18.20
CA PHE A 211 -8.76 -5.77 17.41
C PHE A 211 -10.20 -5.61 16.95
N ASP A 212 -11.10 -5.15 17.82
CA ASP A 212 -12.49 -4.85 17.45
C ASP A 212 -12.58 -3.83 16.30
N GLY A 213 -11.76 -2.79 16.37
CA GLY A 213 -11.68 -1.79 15.30
C GLY A 213 -11.16 -2.36 13.97
N LEU A 214 -10.19 -3.25 14.01
CA LEU A 214 -9.66 -3.94 12.84
C LEU A 214 -10.70 -4.87 12.21
N LEU A 215 -11.36 -5.70 13.01
CA LEU A 215 -12.39 -6.65 12.55
C LEU A 215 -13.60 -5.94 11.92
N LYS A 216 -13.98 -4.78 12.44
CA LYS A 216 -15.05 -3.94 11.88
C LYS A 216 -14.61 -3.10 10.67
N GLY A 217 -13.36 -3.23 10.21
CA GLY A 217 -12.82 -2.42 9.13
C GLY A 217 -12.72 -0.92 9.46
N ALA A 218 -12.82 -0.53 10.73
CA ALA A 218 -12.78 0.86 11.17
C ALA A 218 -11.35 1.41 11.34
N ALA A 219 -10.34 0.54 11.34
CA ALA A 219 -8.95 0.95 11.56
C ALA A 219 -8.46 1.91 10.46
N ARG A 220 -7.63 2.88 10.86
CA ARG A 220 -6.94 3.85 10.00
C ARG A 220 -5.45 3.84 10.30
N GLY A 221 -4.63 3.91 9.26
CA GLY A 221 -3.17 4.03 9.37
C GLY A 221 -2.53 2.89 10.14
N ARG A 222 -1.70 3.23 11.11
CA ARG A 222 -0.88 2.30 11.88
C ARG A 222 -1.22 2.35 13.37
N ILE A 223 -0.96 1.24 14.04
CA ILE A 223 -1.01 1.15 15.51
C ILE A 223 0.34 0.60 15.97
N VAL A 224 0.98 1.30 16.89
CA VAL A 224 2.17 0.85 17.63
C VAL A 224 1.74 0.59 19.08
N VAL A 225 2.14 -0.54 19.61
CA VAL A 225 1.87 -0.91 20.99
C VAL A 225 3.08 -0.52 21.84
N ASP A 226 2.87 0.32 22.86
CA ASP A 226 3.87 0.61 23.86
C ASP A 226 3.75 -0.43 25.00
N LEU A 227 4.83 -1.17 25.20
CA LEU A 227 4.90 -2.21 26.24
C LEU A 227 5.27 -1.65 27.62
N ALA A 228 5.65 -0.39 27.69
CA ALA A 228 6.04 0.30 28.91
C ALA A 228 4.95 1.24 29.47
N ALA A 229 3.86 1.42 28.73
CA ALA A 229 2.72 2.27 29.10
C ALA A 229 1.66 1.50 29.86
#